data_5ea501caaaec6c51dc79227d1efbe31b
#
_entry.id   5ea501caaaec6c51dc79227d1efbe31b
#
_cell.length_a   1.000
_cell.length_b   1.000
_cell.length_c   1.000
_cell.angle_alpha   90.00
_cell.angle_beta   90.00
_cell.angle_gamma   90.00
#
_symmetry.space_group_name_H-M   'P 1'
#
loop_
_entity.id
_entity.type
_entity.pdbx_description
1 polymer ?
#
loop_
_entity_poly.entity_id
_entity_poly.type
_entity_poly.pdbx_seq_one_letter_code
_entity_poly.pdbx_strand_id
1 'polypeptide(L)'
;YVVVDNPKMSLAKQLAYYKALNLPCIALVNTGANSVQAWVKINANDLEEYNERVDFLFSTLEEQGFPVNASNKNANQMVRMPGVLRNGKQQYLIGLEQGAKNFTEWKEWVEYCLDGKPLIELASDSEKPPKKDDPIIQSALRTGEFLLLTAPQKAGKSFALLDLALSLCYGEEWLGSSTTSNDVLFINFEFTKAT
;
A
#
# COMPACT_ATOMS: atom_id res chain seq x y z
N TYR A 1 2.46 -0.15 -25.51
CA TYR A 1 2.93 0.20 -24.18
C TYR A 1 3.55 1.58 -24.15
N VAL A 2 3.62 2.18 -22.96
CA VAL A 2 4.34 3.41 -22.70
C VAL A 2 5.35 3.20 -21.59
N VAL A 3 6.42 4.00 -21.56
CA VAL A 3 7.45 3.94 -20.51
C VAL A 3 7.14 4.99 -19.46
N VAL A 4 7.14 4.55 -18.20
CA VAL A 4 7.05 5.43 -17.03
C VAL A 4 8.33 5.29 -16.23
N ASP A 5 8.99 6.40 -15.96
CA ASP A 5 10.13 6.46 -15.03
C ASP A 5 10.30 7.85 -14.43
N ASN A 6 10.99 7.93 -13.30
CA ASN A 6 11.34 9.20 -12.67
C ASN A 6 12.75 9.13 -12.04
N PRO A 7 13.78 9.55 -12.75
CA PRO A 7 15.16 9.47 -12.26
C PRO A 7 15.47 10.40 -11.07
N LYS A 8 14.54 11.30 -10.70
CA LYS A 8 14.66 12.17 -9.51
C LYS A 8 14.16 11.50 -8.24
N MET A 9 13.39 10.39 -8.36
CA MET A 9 12.94 9.58 -7.22
C MET A 9 13.91 8.43 -6.94
N SER A 10 14.00 8.00 -5.67
CA SER A 10 14.74 6.77 -5.34
C SER A 10 14.08 5.53 -5.97
N LEU A 11 14.87 4.49 -6.26
CA LEU A 11 14.38 3.25 -6.87
C LEU A 11 13.26 2.59 -6.04
N ALA A 12 13.42 2.59 -4.71
CA ALA A 12 12.42 2.04 -3.80
C ALA A 12 11.09 2.80 -3.87
N LYS A 13 11.15 4.13 -3.97
CA LYS A 13 9.98 4.99 -4.10
C LYS A 13 9.25 4.75 -5.43
N GLN A 14 9.99 4.65 -6.54
CA GLN A 14 9.42 4.33 -7.85
C GLN A 14 8.67 2.99 -7.82
N LEU A 15 9.28 1.93 -7.28
CA LEU A 15 8.68 0.60 -7.17
C LEU A 15 7.44 0.59 -6.27
N ALA A 16 7.47 1.35 -5.17
CA ALA A 16 6.33 1.49 -4.27
C ALA A 16 5.13 2.13 -4.98
N TYR A 17 5.36 3.19 -5.79
CA TYR A 17 4.30 3.80 -6.60
C TYR A 17 3.72 2.84 -7.64
N TYR A 18 4.57 2.13 -8.41
CA TYR A 18 4.09 1.18 -9.42
C TYR A 18 3.23 0.09 -8.82
N LYS A 19 3.62 -0.42 -7.65
CA LYS A 19 2.85 -1.44 -6.92
C LYS A 19 1.55 -0.88 -6.35
N ALA A 20 1.60 0.27 -5.67
CA ALA A 20 0.44 0.82 -4.99
C ALA A 20 -0.63 1.33 -5.98
N LEU A 21 -0.20 1.89 -7.12
CA LEU A 21 -1.10 2.29 -8.20
C LEU A 21 -1.54 1.12 -9.10
N ASN A 22 -1.17 -0.10 -8.76
CA ASN A 22 -1.57 -1.30 -9.47
C ASN A 22 -1.33 -1.23 -11.00
N LEU A 23 -0.23 -0.55 -11.42
CA LEU A 23 0.04 -0.28 -12.83
C LEU A 23 0.13 -1.57 -13.66
N PRO A 24 -0.51 -1.63 -14.83
CA PRO A 24 -0.51 -2.81 -15.69
C PRO A 24 0.83 -2.95 -16.44
N CYS A 25 1.89 -3.33 -15.72
CA CYS A 25 3.25 -3.39 -16.25
C CYS A 25 3.53 -4.72 -16.95
N ILE A 26 4.04 -4.66 -18.19
CA ILE A 26 4.63 -5.83 -18.88
C ILE A 26 5.95 -6.20 -18.21
N ALA A 27 6.79 -5.19 -17.95
CA ALA A 27 8.10 -5.39 -17.36
C ALA A 27 8.51 -4.18 -16.49
N LEU A 28 9.29 -4.44 -15.47
CA LEU A 28 10.02 -3.46 -14.68
C LEU A 28 11.51 -3.67 -14.90
N VAL A 29 12.19 -2.65 -15.43
CA VAL A 29 13.61 -2.73 -15.80
C VAL A 29 14.40 -1.69 -15.01
N ASN A 30 15.38 -2.14 -14.24
CA ASN A 30 16.37 -1.24 -13.66
C ASN A 30 17.34 -0.77 -14.75
N THR A 31 17.50 0.53 -14.88
CA THR A 31 18.34 1.14 -15.91
C THR A 31 19.83 1.10 -15.59
N GLY A 32 20.22 0.50 -14.46
CA GLY A 32 21.60 0.51 -13.95
C GLY A 32 22.03 1.86 -13.36
N ALA A 33 21.10 2.81 -13.23
CA ALA A 33 21.30 4.13 -12.65
C ALA A 33 20.23 4.42 -11.58
N ASN A 34 19.61 5.59 -11.62
CA ASN A 34 18.65 6.05 -10.61
C ASN A 34 17.19 5.86 -11.03
N SER A 35 16.92 4.99 -11.99
CA SER A 35 15.58 4.86 -12.56
C SER A 35 15.19 3.39 -12.77
N VAL A 36 13.94 3.10 -12.49
CA VAL A 36 13.24 1.88 -12.88
C VAL A 36 12.25 2.25 -13.98
N GLN A 37 12.42 1.71 -15.18
CA GLN A 37 11.45 1.86 -16.24
C GLN A 37 10.32 0.85 -16.07
N ALA A 38 9.10 1.33 -15.90
CA ALA A 38 7.89 0.52 -16.00
C ALA A 38 7.36 0.57 -17.44
N TRP A 39 7.22 -0.58 -18.07
CA TRP A 39 6.62 -0.71 -19.39
C TRP A 39 5.13 -0.99 -19.22
N VAL A 40 4.33 0.08 -19.25
CA VAL A 40 2.90 0.03 -18.95
C VAL A 40 2.10 -0.34 -20.21
N LYS A 41 1.21 -1.31 -20.07
CA LYS A 41 0.29 -1.74 -21.14
C LYS A 41 -0.71 -0.63 -21.42
N ILE A 42 -0.88 -0.24 -22.69
CA ILE A 42 -1.88 0.75 -23.11
C ILE A 42 -3.05 0.08 -23.82
N ASN A 43 -2.80 -1.04 -24.51
CA ASN A 43 -3.80 -1.83 -25.22
C ASN A 43 -4.66 -1.02 -26.23
N ALA A 44 -4.09 0.02 -26.83
CA ALA A 44 -4.78 0.87 -27.81
C ALA A 44 -4.79 0.21 -29.22
N ASN A 45 -5.86 0.44 -29.97
CA ASN A 45 -6.04 -0.06 -31.33
C ASN A 45 -5.49 0.90 -32.39
N ASP A 46 -5.45 2.21 -32.06
CA ASP A 46 -4.95 3.26 -32.93
C ASP A 46 -4.20 4.33 -32.13
N LEU A 47 -3.69 5.35 -32.82
CA LEU A 47 -2.88 6.39 -32.23
C LEU A 47 -3.70 7.38 -31.37
N GLU A 48 -4.96 7.61 -31.73
CA GLU A 48 -5.86 8.51 -31.02
C GLU A 48 -6.19 7.90 -29.64
N GLU A 49 -6.63 6.66 -29.62
CA GLU A 49 -6.87 5.89 -28.39
C GLU A 49 -5.59 5.75 -27.54
N TYR A 50 -4.43 5.58 -28.18
CA TYR A 50 -3.15 5.55 -27.48
C TYR A 50 -2.89 6.87 -26.74
N ASN A 51 -3.06 8.00 -27.41
CA ASN A 51 -2.81 9.30 -26.82
C ASN A 51 -3.77 9.61 -25.66
N GLU A 52 -5.07 9.32 -25.82
CA GLU A 52 -6.06 9.48 -24.75
C GLU A 52 -5.71 8.66 -23.51
N ARG A 53 -5.35 7.39 -23.70
CA ARG A 53 -4.98 6.49 -22.61
C ARG A 53 -3.67 6.89 -21.93
N VAL A 54 -2.69 7.35 -22.68
CA VAL A 54 -1.43 7.85 -22.13
C VAL A 54 -1.64 9.15 -21.36
N ASP A 55 -2.48 10.05 -21.85
CA ASP A 55 -2.82 11.29 -21.14
C ASP A 55 -3.56 11.00 -19.83
N PHE A 56 -4.52 10.07 -19.84
CA PHE A 56 -5.18 9.61 -18.62
C PHE A 56 -4.20 8.98 -17.63
N LEU A 57 -3.29 8.11 -18.09
CA LEU A 57 -2.27 7.50 -17.23
C LEU A 57 -1.37 8.57 -16.60
N PHE A 58 -0.89 9.53 -17.39
CA PHE A 58 0.06 10.52 -16.92
C PHE A 58 -0.59 11.53 -15.97
N SER A 59 -1.83 11.97 -16.23
CA SER A 59 -2.57 12.81 -15.29
C SER A 59 -2.82 12.09 -13.97
N THR A 60 -3.24 10.83 -14.01
CA THR A 60 -3.42 10.03 -12.79
C THR A 60 -2.13 9.91 -11.97
N LEU A 61 -0.99 9.66 -12.63
CA LEU A 61 0.30 9.56 -11.96
C LEU A 61 0.71 10.90 -11.31
N GLU A 62 0.52 12.02 -12.01
CA GLU A 62 0.83 13.36 -11.49
C GLU A 62 -0.07 13.74 -10.30
N GLU A 63 -1.37 13.47 -10.38
CA GLU A 63 -2.33 13.67 -9.28
C GLU A 63 -1.96 12.86 -8.03
N GLN A 64 -1.38 11.68 -8.23
CA GLN A 64 -0.90 10.83 -7.14
C GLN A 64 0.54 11.18 -6.67
N GLY A 65 1.10 12.29 -7.13
CA GLY A 65 2.42 12.77 -6.70
C GLY A 65 3.61 12.04 -7.35
N PHE A 66 3.40 11.37 -8.49
CA PHE A 66 4.46 10.80 -9.31
C PHE A 66 4.67 11.63 -10.58
N PRO A 67 5.54 12.66 -10.55
CA PRO A 67 5.78 13.47 -11.74
C PRO A 67 6.46 12.64 -12.82
N VAL A 68 5.85 12.61 -14.00
CA VAL A 68 6.33 11.88 -15.17
C VAL A 68 7.08 12.79 -16.15
N ASN A 69 8.00 12.21 -16.89
CA ASN A 69 8.69 12.96 -17.93
C ASN A 69 7.80 13.01 -19.18
N ALA A 70 7.39 14.22 -19.58
CA ALA A 70 6.53 14.45 -20.75
C ALA A 70 7.11 13.87 -22.06
N SER A 71 8.43 13.72 -22.17
CA SER A 71 9.05 13.06 -23.33
C SER A 71 8.67 11.59 -23.48
N ASN A 72 8.22 10.94 -22.41
CA ASN A 72 7.84 9.53 -22.42
C ASN A 72 6.45 9.30 -23.02
N LYS A 73 5.66 10.33 -23.31
CA LYS A 73 4.37 10.23 -24.01
C LYS A 73 4.49 9.75 -25.46
N ASN A 74 5.69 9.84 -26.05
CA ASN A 74 5.89 9.47 -27.43
C ASN A 74 5.75 7.95 -27.64
N ALA A 75 4.88 7.52 -28.53
CA ALA A 75 4.66 6.11 -28.91
C ALA A 75 5.93 5.40 -29.42
N ASN A 76 6.89 6.17 -29.95
CA ASN A 76 8.16 5.66 -30.47
C ASN A 76 9.30 5.74 -29.43
N GLN A 77 8.97 5.90 -28.14
CA GLN A 77 9.98 6.00 -27.09
C GLN A 77 10.81 4.71 -26.98
N MET A 78 12.14 4.87 -27.04
CA MET A 78 13.04 3.75 -26.83
C MET A 78 13.11 3.33 -25.37
N VAL A 79 13.13 2.03 -25.13
CA VAL A 79 13.20 1.41 -23.81
C VAL A 79 14.60 0.90 -23.50
N ARG A 80 14.88 0.66 -22.22
CA ARG A 80 16.13 0.06 -21.75
C ARG A 80 16.03 -1.46 -21.78
N MET A 81 16.83 -2.08 -22.65
CA MET A 81 16.86 -3.54 -22.76
C MET A 81 17.52 -4.17 -21.53
N PRO A 82 16.84 -5.05 -20.80
CA PRO A 82 17.45 -5.80 -19.70
C PRO A 82 18.55 -6.76 -20.22
N GLY A 83 19.54 -7.04 -19.40
CA GLY A 83 20.66 -7.92 -19.75
C GLY A 83 21.83 -7.22 -20.45
N VAL A 84 21.73 -5.93 -20.77
CA VAL A 84 22.76 -5.18 -21.50
C VAL A 84 23.56 -4.29 -20.55
N LEU A 85 24.86 -4.22 -20.79
CA LEU A 85 25.78 -3.25 -20.16
C LEU A 85 25.74 -1.92 -20.91
N ARG A 86 25.50 -0.82 -20.17
CA ARG A 86 25.57 0.53 -20.70
C ARG A 86 26.44 1.40 -19.80
N ASN A 87 27.48 2.00 -20.35
CA ASN A 87 28.42 2.82 -19.59
C ASN A 87 28.94 2.11 -18.32
N GLY A 88 29.27 0.80 -18.43
CA GLY A 88 29.73 -0.02 -17.32
C GLY A 88 28.66 -0.40 -16.29
N LYS A 89 27.39 -0.03 -16.50
CA LYS A 89 26.28 -0.36 -15.59
C LYS A 89 25.38 -1.42 -16.19
N GLN A 90 25.13 -2.48 -15.43
CA GLN A 90 24.24 -3.57 -15.82
C GLN A 90 22.78 -3.09 -15.77
N GLN A 91 22.03 -3.30 -16.85
CA GLN A 91 20.58 -3.17 -16.88
C GLN A 91 19.97 -4.54 -16.60
N TYR A 92 18.98 -4.63 -15.70
CA TYR A 92 18.40 -5.92 -15.34
C TYR A 92 16.89 -5.85 -15.15
N LEU A 93 16.25 -6.99 -15.40
CA LEU A 93 14.83 -7.17 -15.19
C LEU A 93 14.54 -7.31 -13.68
N ILE A 94 13.60 -6.52 -13.17
CA ILE A 94 13.12 -6.60 -11.78
C ILE A 94 11.89 -7.50 -11.69
N GLY A 95 10.95 -7.39 -12.64
CA GLY A 95 9.71 -8.15 -12.64
C GLY A 95 9.01 -8.14 -13.99
N LEU A 96 8.13 -9.12 -14.17
CA LEU A 96 7.26 -9.26 -15.35
C LEU A 96 5.81 -9.33 -14.88
N GLU A 97 4.87 -8.90 -15.76
CA GLU A 97 3.42 -9.02 -15.58
C GLU A 97 2.96 -8.58 -14.17
N GLN A 98 3.29 -7.34 -13.80
CA GLN A 98 2.93 -6.76 -12.50
C GLN A 98 1.66 -5.90 -12.61
N GLY A 99 0.87 -5.86 -11.52
CA GLY A 99 -0.32 -5.02 -11.41
C GLY A 99 -1.52 -5.56 -12.19
N ALA A 100 -2.39 -4.66 -12.68
CA ALA A 100 -3.58 -5.02 -13.44
C ALA A 100 -3.22 -5.73 -14.75
N LYS A 101 -4.13 -6.56 -15.27
CA LYS A 101 -3.86 -7.37 -16.47
C LYS A 101 -3.75 -6.54 -17.75
N ASN A 102 -4.54 -5.48 -17.84
CA ASN A 102 -4.62 -4.58 -18.99
C ASN A 102 -5.00 -3.17 -18.56
N PHE A 103 -4.98 -2.23 -19.52
CA PHE A 103 -5.30 -0.83 -19.26
C PHE A 103 -6.76 -0.61 -18.83
N THR A 104 -7.72 -1.33 -19.39
CA THR A 104 -9.14 -1.18 -19.06
C THR A 104 -9.41 -1.56 -17.61
N GLU A 105 -8.92 -2.73 -17.18
CA GLU A 105 -9.03 -3.18 -15.78
C GLU A 105 -8.35 -2.19 -14.82
N TRP A 106 -7.21 -1.62 -15.22
CA TRP A 106 -6.52 -0.61 -14.44
C TRP A 106 -7.32 0.69 -14.34
N LYS A 107 -7.93 1.14 -15.44
CA LYS A 107 -8.75 2.35 -15.46
C LYS A 107 -9.98 2.21 -14.55
N GLU A 108 -10.69 1.09 -14.64
CA GLU A 108 -11.82 0.77 -13.74
C GLU A 108 -11.40 0.77 -12.27
N TRP A 109 -10.22 0.20 -11.98
CA TRP A 109 -9.66 0.21 -10.63
C TRP A 109 -9.34 1.64 -10.17
N VAL A 110 -8.76 2.48 -11.03
CA VAL A 110 -8.47 3.90 -10.73
C VAL A 110 -9.77 4.64 -10.41
N GLU A 111 -10.78 4.51 -11.26
CA GLU A 111 -12.09 5.16 -11.09
C GLU A 111 -12.78 4.73 -9.79
N TYR A 112 -12.63 3.47 -9.40
CA TYR A 112 -13.21 2.93 -8.15
C TYR A 112 -12.43 3.36 -6.90
N CYS A 113 -11.10 3.35 -6.96
CA CYS A 113 -10.25 3.52 -5.77
C CYS A 113 -9.81 4.96 -5.52
N LEU A 114 -9.71 5.79 -6.58
CA LEU A 114 -9.12 7.12 -6.49
C LEU A 114 -10.16 8.24 -6.47
N ASP A 115 -11.19 8.13 -5.68
CA ASP A 115 -12.23 9.17 -5.50
C ASP A 115 -11.62 10.51 -4.99
N GLY A 116 -10.68 11.06 -5.76
CA GLY A 116 -10.03 12.36 -5.56
C GLY A 116 -9.05 12.45 -4.38
N LYS A 117 -8.66 11.32 -3.78
CA LYS A 117 -7.67 11.30 -2.69
C LYS A 117 -6.38 10.60 -3.11
N PRO A 118 -5.21 11.09 -2.69
CA PRO A 118 -3.96 10.37 -2.91
C PRO A 118 -4.01 9.01 -2.20
N LEU A 119 -3.81 7.94 -2.97
CA LEU A 119 -3.76 6.56 -2.45
C LEU A 119 -2.50 6.29 -1.63
N ILE A 120 -1.46 7.09 -1.82
CA ILE A 120 -0.14 6.86 -1.23
C ILE A 120 0.29 8.09 -0.45
N GLU A 121 0.23 8.00 0.88
CA GLU A 121 1.08 8.80 1.75
C GLU A 121 2.33 7.98 2.08
N LEU A 122 3.47 8.37 1.52
CA LEU A 122 4.74 7.78 1.94
C LEU A 122 5.09 8.31 3.32
N ALA A 123 5.44 7.43 4.24
CA ALA A 123 5.85 7.79 5.59
C ALA A 123 7.03 8.80 5.63
N SER A 124 7.83 8.86 4.54
CA SER A 124 8.88 9.86 4.36
C SER A 124 8.36 11.27 4.00
N ASP A 125 7.11 11.38 3.53
CA ASP A 125 6.53 12.63 3.06
C ASP A 125 5.59 13.25 4.13
N SER A 126 5.26 12.49 5.18
CA SER A 126 4.56 13.03 6.33
C SER A 126 5.54 13.81 7.22
N GLU A 127 5.35 15.12 7.33
CA GLU A 127 6.16 15.98 8.21
C GLU A 127 6.03 15.62 9.70
N LYS A 128 5.02 14.84 10.06
CA LYS A 128 4.78 14.37 11.43
C LYS A 128 4.37 12.90 11.43
N PRO A 129 4.92 12.09 12.35
CA PRO A 129 4.42 10.73 12.52
C PRO A 129 2.92 10.78 12.82
N PRO A 130 2.12 9.84 12.30
CA PRO A 130 0.69 9.79 12.59
C PRO A 130 0.48 9.81 14.11
N LYS A 131 -0.44 10.67 14.57
CA LYS A 131 -0.80 10.73 15.99
C LYS A 131 -1.36 9.34 16.36
N LYS A 132 -0.68 8.68 17.27
CA LYS A 132 -1.19 7.42 17.80
C LYS A 132 -2.38 7.72 18.72
N ASP A 133 -3.47 6.97 18.52
CA ASP A 133 -4.62 7.07 19.42
C ASP A 133 -4.26 6.71 20.86
N ASP A 134 -5.07 7.17 21.79
CA ASP A 134 -4.81 6.98 23.22
C ASP A 134 -4.80 5.48 23.58
N PRO A 135 -3.85 5.04 24.41
CA PRO A 135 -3.78 3.63 24.79
C PRO A 135 -4.93 3.27 25.74
N ILE A 136 -5.60 2.16 25.44
CA ILE A 136 -6.58 1.51 26.32
C ILE A 136 -5.83 0.58 27.29
N ILE A 137 -4.85 -0.17 26.77
CA ILE A 137 -3.88 -0.95 27.53
C ILE A 137 -2.49 -0.47 27.11
N GLN A 138 -1.70 0.01 28.04
CA GLN A 138 -0.37 0.53 27.73
C GLN A 138 0.47 -0.51 26.97
N SER A 139 1.01 -0.12 25.84
CA SER A 139 1.84 -0.94 24.94
C SER A 139 1.15 -2.14 24.27
N ALA A 140 -0.14 -2.39 24.51
CA ALA A 140 -0.83 -3.57 23.99
C ALA A 140 -2.06 -3.26 23.11
N LEU A 141 -2.88 -2.26 23.45
CA LEU A 141 -4.12 -1.96 22.73
C LEU A 141 -4.42 -0.46 22.77
N ARG A 142 -4.77 0.12 21.62
CA ARG A 142 -5.19 1.52 21.48
C ARG A 142 -6.63 1.60 21.00
N THR A 143 -7.21 2.80 21.12
CA THR A 143 -8.52 3.10 20.56
C THR A 143 -8.55 2.75 19.06
N GLY A 144 -9.59 2.04 18.62
CA GLY A 144 -9.76 1.60 17.23
C GLY A 144 -9.00 0.32 16.83
N GLU A 145 -8.17 -0.23 17.71
CA GLU A 145 -7.45 -1.49 17.48
C GLU A 145 -8.23 -2.69 18.02
N PHE A 146 -7.82 -3.90 17.65
CA PHE A 146 -8.32 -5.14 18.22
C PHE A 146 -7.17 -5.99 18.78
N LEU A 147 -7.44 -6.73 19.86
CA LEU A 147 -6.51 -7.65 20.49
C LEU A 147 -7.05 -9.08 20.39
N LEU A 148 -6.25 -10.00 19.86
CA LEU A 148 -6.58 -11.42 19.80
C LEU A 148 -5.81 -12.20 20.86
N LEU A 149 -6.54 -12.75 21.85
CA LEU A 149 -5.97 -13.62 22.87
C LEU A 149 -6.15 -15.10 22.49
N THR A 150 -5.05 -15.77 22.19
CA THR A 150 -5.04 -17.19 21.85
C THR A 150 -4.31 -18.01 22.90
N ALA A 151 -4.87 -19.15 23.26
CA ALA A 151 -4.22 -20.09 24.18
C ALA A 151 -4.86 -21.49 24.04
N PRO A 152 -4.18 -22.56 24.47
CA PRO A 152 -4.74 -23.91 24.48
C PRO A 152 -6.06 -23.99 25.28
N GLN A 153 -6.82 -25.05 25.06
CA GLN A 153 -8.04 -25.32 25.81
C GLN A 153 -7.72 -25.46 27.32
N LYS A 154 -8.57 -24.93 28.19
CA LYS A 154 -8.40 -24.90 29.65
C LYS A 154 -7.21 -24.07 30.18
N ALA A 155 -6.59 -23.23 29.37
CA ALA A 155 -5.50 -22.35 29.79
C ALA A 155 -5.95 -21.09 30.58
N GLY A 156 -7.23 -20.96 30.88
CA GLY A 156 -7.74 -19.82 31.67
C GLY A 156 -8.08 -18.55 30.88
N LYS A 157 -8.21 -18.63 29.54
CA LYS A 157 -8.55 -17.47 28.67
C LYS A 157 -9.75 -16.65 29.16
N SER A 158 -10.84 -17.34 29.54
CA SER A 158 -12.07 -16.69 29.98
C SER A 158 -11.88 -15.92 31.29
N PHE A 159 -11.05 -16.44 32.19
CA PHE A 159 -10.69 -15.74 33.42
C PHE A 159 -9.80 -14.52 33.12
N ALA A 160 -8.83 -14.65 32.25
CA ALA A 160 -7.99 -13.51 31.84
C ALA A 160 -8.78 -12.40 31.14
N LEU A 161 -9.80 -12.77 30.34
CA LEU A 161 -10.70 -11.79 29.69
C LEU A 161 -11.64 -11.11 30.69
N LEU A 162 -12.14 -11.83 31.69
CA LEU A 162 -12.94 -11.25 32.77
C LEU A 162 -12.10 -10.30 33.63
N ASP A 163 -10.88 -10.69 33.98
CA ASP A 163 -9.94 -9.88 34.71
C ASP A 163 -9.60 -8.59 33.92
N LEU A 164 -9.32 -8.71 32.62
CA LEU A 164 -9.15 -7.57 31.74
C LEU A 164 -10.37 -6.65 31.73
N ALA A 165 -11.57 -7.20 31.62
CA ALA A 165 -12.80 -6.43 31.62
C ALA A 165 -12.97 -5.62 32.91
N LEU A 166 -12.68 -6.22 34.07
CA LEU A 166 -12.72 -5.55 35.35
C LEU A 166 -11.63 -4.47 35.46
N SER A 167 -10.39 -4.79 35.04
CA SER A 167 -9.29 -3.83 35.06
C SER A 167 -9.60 -2.60 34.19
N LEU A 168 -10.24 -2.80 33.01
CA LEU A 168 -10.67 -1.70 32.15
C LEU A 168 -11.82 -0.90 32.75
N CYS A 169 -12.78 -1.53 33.46
CA CYS A 169 -13.84 -0.79 34.12
C CYS A 169 -13.33 0.13 35.23
N TYR A 170 -12.33 -0.33 35.99
CA TYR A 170 -11.81 0.38 37.14
C TYR A 170 -10.53 1.20 36.83
N GLY A 171 -9.93 1.03 35.68
CA GLY A 171 -8.64 1.66 35.33
C GLY A 171 -7.47 1.08 36.14
N GLU A 172 -7.56 -0.21 36.49
CA GLU A 172 -6.52 -0.94 37.22
C GLU A 172 -5.51 -1.58 36.29
N GLU A 173 -4.35 -1.98 36.82
CA GLU A 173 -3.34 -2.68 36.04
C GLU A 173 -3.81 -4.08 35.63
N TRP A 174 -3.53 -4.45 34.37
CA TRP A 174 -3.74 -5.79 33.86
C TRP A 174 -2.42 -6.40 33.39
N LEU A 175 -2.03 -7.54 33.97
CA LEU A 175 -0.76 -8.25 33.68
C LEU A 175 0.47 -7.31 33.70
N GLY A 176 0.50 -6.34 34.62
CA GLY A 176 1.59 -5.37 34.75
C GLY A 176 1.57 -4.22 33.75
N SER A 177 0.49 -4.09 32.97
CA SER A 177 0.26 -2.96 32.06
C SER A 177 -0.85 -2.07 32.62
N SER A 178 -0.62 -0.76 32.69
CA SER A 178 -1.65 0.19 33.10
C SER A 178 -2.78 0.23 32.06
N THR A 179 -4.02 0.33 32.52
CA THR A 179 -5.20 0.48 31.67
C THR A 179 -5.85 1.85 31.85
N THR A 180 -6.62 2.26 30.85
CA THR A 180 -7.48 3.45 30.96
C THR A 180 -8.90 3.00 31.26
N SER A 181 -9.58 3.66 32.23
CA SER A 181 -10.95 3.33 32.56
C SER A 181 -11.89 3.54 31.36
N ASN A 182 -12.67 2.52 31.02
CA ASN A 182 -13.58 2.50 29.88
C ASN A 182 -14.83 1.67 30.20
N ASP A 183 -15.92 1.95 29.49
CA ASP A 183 -17.08 1.07 29.47
C ASP A 183 -16.77 -0.20 28.69
N VAL A 184 -17.11 -1.37 29.26
CA VAL A 184 -16.80 -2.66 28.67
C VAL A 184 -18.09 -3.45 28.38
N LEU A 185 -18.27 -3.87 27.14
CA LEU A 185 -19.29 -4.85 26.76
C LEU A 185 -18.65 -6.24 26.66
N PHE A 186 -18.97 -7.15 27.57
CA PHE A 186 -18.50 -8.53 27.56
C PHE A 186 -19.54 -9.45 26.93
N ILE A 187 -19.21 -10.05 25.78
CA ILE A 187 -20.08 -10.99 25.06
C ILE A 187 -19.47 -12.39 25.17
N ASN A 188 -20.21 -13.32 25.76
CA ASN A 188 -19.76 -14.69 25.93
C ASN A 188 -20.71 -15.67 25.20
N PHE A 189 -20.13 -16.46 24.31
CA PHE A 189 -20.84 -17.49 23.55
C PHE A 189 -20.65 -18.91 24.09
N GLU A 190 -19.76 -19.09 25.10
CA GLU A 190 -19.41 -20.41 25.65
C GLU A 190 -20.27 -20.84 26.83
N PHE A 191 -20.89 -19.88 27.57
CA PHE A 191 -21.73 -20.21 28.70
C PHE A 191 -23.20 -20.28 28.29
N THR A 192 -23.78 -21.46 28.33
CA THR A 192 -25.24 -21.64 28.40
C THR A 192 -25.71 -21.08 29.75
N LYS A 193 -26.86 -20.36 29.77
CA LYS A 193 -27.53 -20.03 31.01
C LYS A 193 -27.74 -21.33 31.80
N ALA A 194 -27.12 -21.43 32.97
CA ALA A 194 -27.51 -22.43 33.94
C ALA A 194 -28.98 -22.18 34.29
N THR A 195 -29.84 -23.12 33.96
CA THR A 195 -31.24 -23.21 34.43
C THR A 195 -31.26 -23.45 35.93
#